data_2db161bafcefd6654b45b8711ca784ad
#
_entry.id   2db161bafcefd6654b45b8711ca784ad
#
_cell.length_a   1.000
_cell.length_b   1.000
_cell.length_c   1.000
_cell.angle_alpha   90.00
_cell.angle_beta   90.00
_cell.angle_gamma   90.00
#
_symmetry.space_group_name_H-M   'P 1'
#
loop_
_entity.id
_entity.type
_entity.pdbx_description
1 polymer ?
#
loop_
_entity_poly.entity_id
_entity_poly.type
_entity_poly.pdbx_seq_one_letter_code
_entity_poly.pdbx_strand_id
1 'polypeptide(L)'
;VLKVGQKFDLEQEKRGLEAAGYRHVPQVFEPGDYATRGALLDLYPAGCDAPYRIELLDDEIDSIRTFDPESQRSQDKVDSVSMLPAREFPLTEAATKAFKNELRERFDIDPRRSPLYLDLREGAAPAGIESYLPLFFEALDTLFDYLGGAPLFALAPGVLEAAEHFWTQTGERHEARRHDIERPVLAPAELFLPPQQMREALNRYPRIELVPPGGDKSAIALGTQAAPSLPIERKHEDPASALRQFLRSYPGRVLIAADSPGRREALIDLLAGFELRPLTVGTWQSFVDSDARFAITVAAPDDGLALDDPKLVVLTER
;
A
#
# COMPACT_ATOMS: atom_id res chain seq x y z
N VAL A 1 -15.68 9.41 -12.16
CA VAL A 1 -16.58 8.32 -11.81
C VAL A 1 -17.40 7.96 -13.04
N LEU A 2 -17.41 6.68 -13.45
CA LEU A 2 -18.28 6.16 -14.50
C LEU A 2 -19.47 5.42 -13.86
N LYS A 3 -20.65 5.52 -14.45
CA LYS A 3 -21.89 4.90 -13.94
C LYS A 3 -22.66 4.23 -15.06
N VAL A 4 -23.33 3.15 -14.73
CA VAL A 4 -24.29 2.48 -15.65
C VAL A 4 -25.39 3.50 -16.03
N GLY A 5 -25.77 3.51 -17.30
CA GLY A 5 -26.73 4.46 -17.87
C GLY A 5 -26.16 5.84 -18.22
N GLN A 6 -24.86 6.07 -18.02
CA GLN A 6 -24.18 7.31 -18.36
C GLN A 6 -23.85 7.35 -19.86
N LYS A 7 -24.08 8.50 -20.51
CA LYS A 7 -23.55 8.75 -21.84
C LYS A 7 -22.04 8.72 -21.85
N PHE A 8 -21.46 8.08 -22.85
CA PHE A 8 -20.06 7.74 -22.89
C PHE A 8 -19.49 7.83 -24.32
N ASP A 9 -18.56 8.73 -24.52
CA ASP A 9 -17.77 8.82 -25.76
C ASP A 9 -16.45 8.09 -25.56
N LEU A 10 -16.34 6.91 -26.17
CA LEU A 10 -15.16 6.03 -26.01
C LEU A 10 -13.86 6.72 -26.48
N GLU A 11 -13.90 7.48 -27.58
CA GLU A 11 -12.70 8.15 -28.10
C GLU A 11 -12.28 9.35 -27.24
N GLN A 12 -13.24 10.06 -26.66
CA GLN A 12 -12.94 11.11 -25.69
C GLN A 12 -12.36 10.53 -24.41
N GLU A 13 -12.91 9.41 -23.92
CA GLU A 13 -12.43 8.76 -22.68
C GLU A 13 -11.04 8.17 -22.85
N LYS A 14 -10.74 7.55 -24.00
CA LYS A 14 -9.37 7.07 -24.30
C LYS A 14 -8.35 8.19 -24.19
N ARG A 15 -8.63 9.36 -24.79
CA ARG A 15 -7.76 10.53 -24.65
C ARG A 15 -7.63 10.99 -23.22
N GLY A 16 -8.72 10.93 -22.45
CA GLY A 16 -8.73 11.24 -21.01
C GLY A 16 -7.87 10.29 -20.21
N LEU A 17 -7.98 8.98 -20.47
CA LEU A 17 -7.18 7.94 -19.83
C LEU A 17 -5.69 8.09 -20.13
N GLU A 18 -5.33 8.32 -21.39
CA GLU A 18 -3.92 8.57 -21.79
C GLU A 18 -3.36 9.82 -21.12
N ALA A 19 -4.13 10.91 -21.07
CA ALA A 19 -3.73 12.12 -20.37
C ALA A 19 -3.58 11.93 -18.86
N ALA A 20 -4.40 11.03 -18.27
CA ALA A 20 -4.31 10.62 -16.87
C ALA A 20 -3.22 9.57 -16.60
N GLY A 21 -2.44 9.20 -17.61
CA GLY A 21 -1.28 8.32 -17.49
C GLY A 21 -1.57 6.83 -17.61
N TYR A 22 -2.80 6.42 -18.01
CA TYR A 22 -3.10 5.03 -18.30
C TYR A 22 -2.41 4.56 -19.56
N ARG A 23 -2.04 3.28 -19.61
CA ARG A 23 -1.39 2.63 -20.76
C ARG A 23 -2.41 1.87 -21.59
N HIS A 24 -2.46 2.15 -22.87
CA HIS A 24 -3.22 1.32 -23.80
C HIS A 24 -2.46 0.02 -24.07
N VAL A 25 -3.08 -1.11 -23.73
CA VAL A 25 -2.49 -2.45 -23.85
C VAL A 25 -3.44 -3.40 -24.60
N PRO A 26 -2.93 -4.48 -25.21
CA PRO A 26 -3.80 -5.48 -25.84
C PRO A 26 -4.71 -6.22 -24.82
N GLN A 27 -4.24 -6.35 -23.58
CA GLN A 27 -4.93 -7.05 -22.49
C GLN A 27 -4.51 -6.44 -21.16
N VAL A 28 -5.48 -6.20 -20.28
CA VAL A 28 -5.30 -5.55 -18.99
C VAL A 28 -4.87 -6.56 -17.94
N PHE A 29 -3.75 -6.29 -17.26
CA PHE A 29 -3.21 -7.12 -16.19
C PHE A 29 -2.90 -6.34 -14.91
N GLU A 30 -2.50 -5.07 -15.01
CA GLU A 30 -1.98 -4.28 -13.91
C GLU A 30 -2.76 -2.97 -13.74
N PRO A 31 -2.81 -2.41 -12.52
CA PRO A 31 -3.34 -1.07 -12.31
C PRO A 31 -2.67 -0.04 -13.23
N GLY A 32 -3.49 0.81 -13.85
CA GLY A 32 -3.03 1.78 -14.86
C GLY A 32 -3.09 1.28 -16.30
N ASP A 33 -3.52 0.04 -16.55
CA ASP A 33 -3.76 -0.48 -17.89
C ASP A 33 -5.20 -0.22 -18.35
N TYR A 34 -5.39 0.00 -19.66
CA TYR A 34 -6.69 -0.08 -20.30
C TYR A 34 -6.60 -0.74 -21.70
N ALA A 35 -7.68 -1.38 -22.12
CA ALA A 35 -7.80 -2.01 -23.42
C ALA A 35 -9.19 -1.74 -23.99
N THR A 36 -9.30 -1.62 -25.32
CA THR A 36 -10.58 -1.45 -26.01
C THR A 36 -10.78 -2.55 -27.07
N ARG A 37 -11.99 -3.11 -27.13
CA ARG A 37 -12.36 -4.14 -28.12
C ARG A 37 -13.79 -3.93 -28.58
N GLY A 38 -13.97 -3.23 -29.71
CA GLY A 38 -15.29 -2.84 -30.16
C GLY A 38 -15.99 -1.93 -29.17
N ALA A 39 -17.13 -2.36 -28.65
CA ALA A 39 -17.92 -1.65 -27.64
C ALA A 39 -17.52 -1.98 -26.18
N LEU A 40 -16.36 -2.59 -25.97
CA LEU A 40 -15.82 -2.92 -24.64
C LEU A 40 -14.64 -2.03 -24.29
N LEU A 41 -14.65 -1.52 -23.06
CA LEU A 41 -13.50 -0.91 -22.42
C LEU A 41 -13.15 -1.72 -21.18
N ASP A 42 -12.00 -2.39 -21.21
CA ASP A 42 -11.39 -3.01 -20.05
C ASP A 42 -10.44 -2.00 -19.39
N LEU A 43 -10.55 -1.81 -18.10
CA LEU A 43 -9.80 -0.78 -17.34
C LEU A 43 -9.42 -1.29 -15.97
N TYR A 44 -8.16 -1.13 -15.60
CA TYR A 44 -7.71 -1.37 -14.21
C TYR A 44 -7.36 -0.04 -13.55
N PRO A 45 -8.31 0.57 -12.81
CA PRO A 45 -8.05 1.86 -12.19
C PRO A 45 -6.97 1.77 -11.11
N ALA A 46 -6.13 2.80 -11.03
CA ALA A 46 -5.22 2.96 -9.92
C ALA A 46 -6.01 3.05 -8.61
N GLY A 47 -5.53 2.34 -7.56
CA GLY A 47 -6.18 2.29 -6.25
C GLY A 47 -7.39 1.36 -6.14
N CYS A 48 -7.68 0.54 -7.16
CA CYS A 48 -8.69 -0.51 -7.10
C CYS A 48 -8.06 -1.90 -6.97
N ASP A 49 -8.77 -2.81 -6.30
CA ASP A 49 -8.30 -4.20 -6.09
C ASP A 49 -8.56 -5.11 -7.29
N ALA A 50 -9.43 -4.70 -8.23
CA ALA A 50 -9.79 -5.47 -9.41
C ALA A 50 -10.00 -4.57 -10.64
N PRO A 51 -9.76 -5.10 -11.86
CA PRO A 51 -10.10 -4.41 -13.08
C PRO A 51 -11.59 -4.48 -13.39
N TYR A 52 -12.05 -3.57 -14.25
CA TYR A 52 -13.45 -3.43 -14.67
C TYR A 52 -13.58 -3.57 -16.17
N ARG A 53 -14.62 -4.27 -16.56
CA ARG A 53 -15.10 -4.39 -17.96
C ARG A 53 -16.36 -3.56 -18.09
N ILE A 54 -16.32 -2.57 -18.97
CA ILE A 54 -17.38 -1.62 -19.26
C ILE A 54 -17.92 -1.97 -20.64
N GLU A 55 -19.18 -2.36 -20.71
CA GLU A 55 -19.89 -2.68 -21.95
C GLU A 55 -20.71 -1.47 -22.37
N LEU A 56 -20.60 -1.10 -23.64
CA LEU A 56 -21.33 0.02 -24.22
C LEU A 56 -22.44 -0.49 -25.14
N LEU A 57 -23.61 0.14 -25.03
CA LEU A 57 -24.69 0.04 -25.99
C LEU A 57 -24.87 1.40 -26.67
N ASP A 58 -24.49 1.52 -27.92
CA ASP A 58 -24.40 2.76 -28.68
C ASP A 58 -23.47 3.78 -27.96
N ASP A 59 -24.00 4.85 -27.37
CA ASP A 59 -23.30 5.92 -26.68
C ASP A 59 -23.56 5.92 -25.16
N GLU A 60 -23.93 4.76 -24.59
CA GLU A 60 -24.29 4.66 -23.16
C GLU A 60 -23.61 3.44 -22.52
N ILE A 61 -23.25 3.55 -21.24
CA ILE A 61 -22.72 2.44 -20.45
C ILE A 61 -23.87 1.49 -20.09
N ASP A 62 -23.92 0.31 -20.73
CA ASP A 62 -24.92 -0.72 -20.46
C ASP A 62 -24.63 -1.50 -19.19
N SER A 63 -23.39 -1.90 -19.01
CA SER A 63 -23.00 -2.63 -17.81
C SER A 63 -21.54 -2.37 -17.41
N ILE A 64 -21.28 -2.50 -16.09
CA ILE A 64 -19.93 -2.50 -15.53
C ILE A 64 -19.79 -3.78 -14.71
N ARG A 65 -18.69 -4.52 -14.93
CA ARG A 65 -18.37 -5.74 -14.20
C ARG A 65 -16.92 -5.74 -13.76
N THR A 66 -16.62 -6.29 -12.60
CA THR A 66 -15.25 -6.70 -12.30
C THR A 66 -14.87 -7.90 -13.16
N PHE A 67 -13.57 -8.11 -13.37
CA PHE A 67 -13.07 -9.33 -14.00
C PHE A 67 -11.73 -9.74 -13.38
N ASP A 68 -11.42 -11.00 -13.53
CA ASP A 68 -10.14 -11.56 -13.09
C ASP A 68 -9.06 -11.30 -14.14
N PRO A 69 -7.94 -10.62 -13.80
CA PRO A 69 -6.92 -10.25 -14.78
C PRO A 69 -6.15 -11.43 -15.38
N GLU A 70 -6.06 -12.57 -14.67
CA GLU A 70 -5.36 -13.75 -15.17
C GLU A 70 -6.23 -14.55 -16.16
N SER A 71 -7.45 -14.88 -15.75
CA SER A 71 -8.38 -15.66 -16.59
C SER A 71 -9.20 -14.82 -17.57
N GLN A 72 -9.21 -13.49 -17.41
CA GLN A 72 -10.00 -12.52 -18.18
C GLN A 72 -11.53 -12.74 -18.13
N ARG A 73 -12.00 -13.48 -17.13
CA ARG A 73 -13.43 -13.78 -16.95
C ARG A 73 -14.12 -12.70 -16.13
N SER A 74 -15.22 -12.20 -16.64
CA SER A 74 -16.09 -11.27 -15.91
C SER A 74 -16.65 -11.93 -14.65
N GLN A 75 -16.77 -11.13 -13.61
CA GLN A 75 -17.24 -11.52 -12.28
C GLN A 75 -18.49 -10.71 -11.90
N ASP A 76 -18.42 -9.95 -10.83
CA ASP A 76 -19.55 -9.26 -10.22
C ASP A 76 -19.97 -8.00 -11.02
N LYS A 77 -21.28 -7.73 -11.05
CA LYS A 77 -21.82 -6.48 -11.57
C LYS A 77 -21.69 -5.39 -10.50
N VAL A 78 -21.34 -4.18 -10.98
CA VAL A 78 -21.30 -2.97 -10.14
C VAL A 78 -22.02 -1.83 -10.85
N ASP A 79 -22.55 -0.88 -10.11
CA ASP A 79 -23.29 0.25 -10.66
C ASP A 79 -22.40 1.41 -11.07
N SER A 80 -21.19 1.48 -10.51
CA SER A 80 -20.23 2.54 -10.81
C SER A 80 -18.80 2.15 -10.50
N VAL A 81 -17.86 2.83 -11.14
CA VAL A 81 -16.41 2.75 -10.85
C VAL A 81 -15.83 4.15 -10.69
N SER A 82 -15.04 4.34 -9.64
CA SER A 82 -14.24 5.54 -9.43
C SER A 82 -12.84 5.33 -9.97
N MET A 83 -12.32 6.32 -10.66
CA MET A 83 -10.97 6.27 -11.24
C MET A 83 -10.13 7.39 -10.65
N LEU A 84 -8.92 7.09 -10.29
CA LEU A 84 -7.86 8.04 -10.01
C LEU A 84 -6.94 8.12 -11.24
N PRO A 85 -6.20 9.21 -11.43
CA PRO A 85 -5.10 9.21 -12.39
C PRO A 85 -4.12 8.05 -12.11
N ALA A 86 -3.59 7.45 -13.17
CA ALA A 86 -2.61 6.36 -13.03
C ALA A 86 -1.22 6.88 -12.67
N ARG A 87 -1.01 8.19 -12.67
CA ARG A 87 0.25 8.88 -12.32
C ARG A 87 -0.03 10.12 -11.51
N GLU A 88 0.92 10.49 -10.68
CA GLU A 88 0.86 11.71 -9.84
C GLU A 88 1.13 12.99 -10.63
N PHE A 89 1.63 12.90 -11.85
CA PHE A 89 1.95 14.03 -12.71
C PHE A 89 1.20 13.96 -14.05
N PRO A 90 0.68 15.08 -14.57
CA PRO A 90 -0.01 15.12 -15.85
C PRO A 90 0.99 15.19 -17.01
N LEU A 91 0.72 14.46 -18.10
CA LEU A 91 1.48 14.53 -19.36
C LEU A 91 0.72 15.29 -20.46
N THR A 92 -0.20 16.20 -20.08
CA THR A 92 -0.86 17.07 -21.03
C THR A 92 0.13 18.03 -21.66
N GLU A 93 -0.17 18.52 -22.85
CA GLU A 93 0.68 19.51 -23.54
C GLU A 93 0.96 20.77 -22.68
N ALA A 94 -0.08 21.24 -21.99
CA ALA A 94 0.04 22.40 -21.09
C ALA A 94 0.99 22.13 -19.92
N ALA A 95 0.82 20.98 -19.24
CA ALA A 95 1.66 20.61 -18.11
C ALA A 95 3.12 20.32 -18.52
N THR A 96 3.30 19.64 -19.64
CA THR A 96 4.64 19.38 -20.21
C THR A 96 5.34 20.68 -20.60
N LYS A 97 4.60 21.66 -21.14
CA LYS A 97 5.15 22.99 -21.46
C LYS A 97 5.54 23.75 -20.20
N ALA A 98 4.67 23.74 -19.17
CA ALA A 98 4.97 24.38 -17.88
C ALA A 98 6.22 23.77 -17.25
N PHE A 99 6.28 22.45 -17.14
CA PHE A 99 7.46 21.72 -16.66
C PHE A 99 8.76 22.10 -17.38
N LYS A 100 8.73 22.13 -18.73
CA LYS A 100 9.91 22.49 -19.53
C LYS A 100 10.36 23.93 -19.28
N ASN A 101 9.44 24.84 -19.05
CA ASN A 101 9.78 26.22 -18.72
C ASN A 101 10.41 26.30 -17.33
N GLU A 102 9.78 25.73 -16.31
CA GLU A 102 10.33 25.67 -14.95
C GLU A 102 11.72 25.01 -14.91
N LEU A 103 11.90 23.91 -15.63
CA LEU A 103 13.19 23.21 -15.70
C LEU A 103 14.29 24.11 -16.28
N ARG A 104 13.96 24.93 -17.30
CA ARG A 104 14.92 25.87 -17.94
C ARG A 104 15.17 27.12 -17.11
N GLU A 105 14.17 27.56 -16.34
CA GLU A 105 14.32 28.75 -15.48
C GLU A 105 15.14 28.45 -14.23
N ARG A 106 15.01 27.22 -13.70
CA ARG A 106 15.71 26.81 -12.48
C ARG A 106 17.10 26.25 -12.71
N PHE A 107 17.33 25.65 -13.86
CA PHE A 107 18.58 24.94 -14.16
C PHE A 107 19.19 25.39 -15.49
N ASP A 108 20.51 25.54 -15.51
CA ASP A 108 21.26 25.82 -16.73
C ASP A 108 21.44 24.53 -17.55
N ILE A 109 20.37 24.11 -18.21
CA ILE A 109 20.33 22.88 -19.01
C ILE A 109 20.37 23.20 -20.50
N ASP A 110 21.05 22.33 -21.27
CA ASP A 110 20.91 22.31 -22.74
C ASP A 110 19.72 21.38 -23.10
N PRO A 111 18.60 21.93 -23.65
CA PRO A 111 17.44 21.12 -24.03
C PRO A 111 17.73 20.02 -25.05
N ARG A 112 18.86 20.13 -25.80
CA ARG A 112 19.26 19.14 -26.80
C ARG A 112 19.97 17.93 -26.17
N ARG A 113 20.47 18.08 -24.94
CA ARG A 113 21.26 17.08 -24.24
C ARG A 113 20.56 16.51 -23.02
N SER A 114 19.54 17.20 -22.48
CA SER A 114 18.80 16.75 -21.32
C SER A 114 17.86 15.60 -21.70
N PRO A 115 18.05 14.39 -21.16
CA PRO A 115 17.15 13.26 -21.37
C PRO A 115 15.70 13.57 -20.92
N LEU A 116 15.53 14.29 -19.81
CA LEU A 116 14.22 14.73 -19.30
C LEU A 116 13.47 15.56 -20.35
N TYR A 117 14.16 16.49 -20.99
CA TYR A 117 13.56 17.37 -21.99
C TYR A 117 13.23 16.61 -23.29
N LEU A 118 14.09 15.69 -23.70
CA LEU A 118 13.93 14.91 -24.92
C LEU A 118 12.76 13.92 -24.80
N ASP A 119 12.70 13.15 -23.73
CA ASP A 119 11.64 12.17 -23.49
C ASP A 119 10.27 12.87 -23.43
N LEU A 120 10.15 13.97 -22.68
CA LEU A 120 8.91 14.75 -22.62
C LEU A 120 8.53 15.41 -23.95
N ARG A 121 9.48 15.68 -24.84
CA ARG A 121 9.18 16.17 -26.21
C ARG A 121 8.54 15.08 -27.05
N GLU A 122 8.91 13.84 -26.82
CA GLU A 122 8.38 12.66 -27.51
C GLU A 122 7.09 12.12 -26.85
N GLY A 123 6.58 12.80 -25.80
CA GLY A 123 5.39 12.38 -25.07
C GLY A 123 5.63 11.23 -24.09
N ALA A 124 6.89 10.85 -23.86
CA ALA A 124 7.26 9.81 -22.93
C ALA A 124 7.51 10.39 -21.52
N ALA A 125 7.21 9.62 -20.48
CA ALA A 125 7.60 9.93 -19.11
C ALA A 125 9.03 9.45 -18.87
N PRO A 126 10.00 10.34 -18.63
CA PRO A 126 11.36 9.92 -18.29
C PRO A 126 11.38 9.19 -16.94
N ALA A 127 12.27 8.20 -16.82
CA ALA A 127 12.45 7.49 -15.56
C ALA A 127 12.89 8.44 -14.44
N GLY A 128 12.21 8.39 -13.29
CA GLY A 128 12.46 9.24 -12.13
C GLY A 128 11.84 10.64 -12.21
N ILE A 129 10.90 10.86 -13.13
CA ILE A 129 10.20 12.14 -13.27
C ILE A 129 9.44 12.55 -11.99
N GLU A 130 9.09 11.58 -11.15
CA GLU A 130 8.47 11.79 -9.85
C GLU A 130 9.31 12.68 -8.94
N SER A 131 10.63 12.66 -9.10
CA SER A 131 11.56 13.53 -8.38
C SER A 131 11.48 15.01 -8.81
N TYR A 132 10.67 15.31 -9.82
CA TYR A 132 10.47 16.66 -10.35
C TYR A 132 9.02 17.14 -10.22
N LEU A 133 8.20 16.52 -9.37
CA LEU A 133 6.82 16.93 -9.12
C LEU A 133 6.65 18.44 -8.86
N PRO A 134 7.53 19.13 -8.11
CA PRO A 134 7.47 20.58 -7.93
C PRO A 134 7.52 21.41 -9.20
N LEU A 135 7.95 20.83 -10.34
CA LEU A 135 7.97 21.53 -11.63
C LEU A 135 6.63 21.41 -12.39
N PHE A 136 5.72 20.55 -11.92
CA PHE A 136 4.38 20.41 -12.50
C PHE A 136 3.32 21.20 -11.75
N PHE A 137 3.55 21.52 -10.46
CA PHE A 137 2.56 22.08 -9.56
C PHE A 137 3.10 23.29 -8.80
N GLU A 138 2.25 24.25 -8.51
CA GLU A 138 2.60 25.42 -7.69
C GLU A 138 2.89 25.05 -6.23
N ALA A 139 2.25 24.00 -5.71
CA ALA A 139 2.47 23.44 -4.39
C ALA A 139 2.24 21.95 -4.39
N LEU A 140 2.90 21.23 -3.48
CA LEU A 140 2.68 19.82 -3.21
C LEU A 140 1.99 19.66 -1.86
N ASP A 141 1.04 18.73 -1.81
CA ASP A 141 0.39 18.31 -0.58
C ASP A 141 1.21 17.23 0.14
N THR A 142 1.07 17.19 1.45
CA THR A 142 1.66 16.16 2.31
C THR A 142 0.59 15.16 2.73
N LEU A 143 0.98 14.03 3.33
CA LEU A 143 0.04 13.09 3.94
C LEU A 143 -0.98 13.79 4.86
N PHE A 144 -0.54 14.82 5.58
CA PHE A 144 -1.40 15.53 6.55
C PHE A 144 -2.54 16.30 5.88
N ASP A 145 -2.39 16.70 4.64
CA ASP A 145 -3.41 17.45 3.88
C ASP A 145 -4.55 16.54 3.40
N TYR A 146 -4.27 15.22 3.26
CA TYR A 146 -5.28 14.20 2.90
C TYR A 146 -6.07 13.68 4.10
N LEU A 147 -5.63 13.97 5.34
CA LEU A 147 -6.29 13.44 6.54
C LEU A 147 -7.49 14.30 6.92
N GLY A 148 -8.68 13.74 6.71
CA GLY A 148 -9.94 14.36 7.19
C GLY A 148 -10.21 14.06 8.67
N GLY A 149 -10.91 14.96 9.37
CA GLY A 149 -11.33 14.76 10.75
C GLY A 149 -10.20 14.91 11.76
N ALA A 150 -10.21 14.06 12.80
CA ALA A 150 -9.20 14.03 13.85
C ALA A 150 -8.58 12.62 13.94
N PRO A 151 -7.67 12.26 13.04
CA PRO A 151 -7.02 10.95 13.07
C PRO A 151 -6.17 10.79 14.32
N LEU A 152 -6.07 9.57 14.83
CA LEU A 152 -5.16 9.18 15.89
C LEU A 152 -3.90 8.58 15.25
N PHE A 153 -2.74 9.14 15.57
CA PHE A 153 -1.47 8.57 15.15
C PHE A 153 -0.95 7.57 16.17
N ALA A 154 -0.53 6.39 15.74
CA ALA A 154 0.27 5.47 16.50
C ALA A 154 1.72 5.54 15.99
N LEU A 155 2.62 6.10 16.79
CA LEU A 155 4.02 6.27 16.41
C LEU A 155 4.83 5.06 16.88
N ALA A 156 5.42 4.34 15.95
CA ALA A 156 6.37 3.28 16.27
C ALA A 156 7.68 3.86 16.88
N PRO A 157 8.41 3.08 17.67
CA PRO A 157 9.73 3.49 18.16
C PRO A 157 10.67 3.84 17.00
N GLY A 158 11.43 4.92 17.13
CA GLY A 158 12.42 5.32 16.13
C GLY A 158 11.89 6.08 14.92
N VAL A 159 10.59 6.40 14.84
CA VAL A 159 10.00 7.11 13.69
C VAL A 159 10.65 8.48 13.46
N LEU A 160 10.92 9.23 14.52
CA LEU A 160 11.54 10.56 14.39
C LEU A 160 13.02 10.48 14.01
N GLU A 161 13.73 9.53 14.57
CA GLU A 161 15.12 9.23 14.22
C GLU A 161 15.24 8.75 12.77
N ALA A 162 14.30 7.93 12.31
CA ALA A 162 14.25 7.49 10.92
C ALA A 162 14.02 8.67 9.96
N ALA A 163 13.17 9.62 10.32
CA ALA A 163 12.96 10.84 9.53
C ALA A 163 14.22 11.71 9.44
N GLU A 164 14.95 11.88 10.54
CA GLU A 164 16.22 12.62 10.58
C GLU A 164 17.30 11.92 9.75
N HIS A 165 17.37 10.58 9.84
CA HIS A 165 18.30 9.80 9.04
C HIS A 165 17.99 9.88 7.54
N PHE A 166 16.72 9.74 7.16
CA PHE A 166 16.28 9.91 5.78
C PHE A 166 16.64 11.30 5.24
N TRP A 167 16.40 12.34 6.04
CA TRP A 167 16.74 13.73 5.67
C TRP A 167 18.22 13.91 5.41
N THR A 168 19.07 13.39 6.31
CA THR A 168 20.53 13.41 6.17
C THR A 168 20.98 12.70 4.90
N GLN A 169 20.49 11.47 4.66
CA GLN A 169 20.85 10.71 3.45
C GLN A 169 20.40 11.41 2.17
N THR A 170 19.23 12.02 2.18
CA THR A 170 18.70 12.75 1.02
C THR A 170 19.55 13.99 0.74
N GLY A 171 19.99 14.70 1.78
CA GLY A 171 20.93 15.81 1.68
C GLY A 171 22.29 15.40 1.09
N GLU A 172 22.84 14.29 1.55
CA GLU A 172 24.11 13.75 1.02
C GLU A 172 24.00 13.37 -0.46
N ARG A 173 22.88 12.73 -0.86
CA ARG A 173 22.60 12.38 -2.26
C ARG A 173 22.43 13.64 -3.13
N HIS A 174 21.77 14.66 -2.63
CA HIS A 174 21.64 15.95 -3.30
C HIS A 174 23.01 16.59 -3.52
N GLU A 175 23.84 16.70 -2.47
CA GLU A 175 25.20 17.27 -2.58
C GLU A 175 26.06 16.51 -3.60
N ALA A 176 25.96 15.18 -3.65
CA ALA A 176 26.69 14.37 -4.63
C ALA A 176 26.25 14.59 -6.08
N ARG A 177 25.00 15.05 -6.31
CA ARG A 177 24.42 15.20 -7.66
C ARG A 177 24.07 16.62 -8.06
N ARG A 178 24.19 17.62 -7.20
CA ARG A 178 23.76 19.01 -7.48
C ARG A 178 24.44 19.67 -8.67
N HIS A 179 25.53 19.08 -9.16
CA HIS A 179 26.27 19.56 -10.33
C HIS A 179 26.00 18.74 -11.61
N ASP A 180 25.02 17.81 -11.55
CA ASP A 180 24.62 17.03 -12.72
C ASP A 180 23.83 17.93 -13.70
N ILE A 181 24.40 18.25 -14.83
CA ILE A 181 23.82 19.14 -15.86
C ILE A 181 22.77 18.36 -16.70
N GLU A 182 22.94 17.07 -16.86
CA GLU A 182 22.03 16.26 -17.69
C GLU A 182 20.74 15.90 -16.92
N ARG A 183 20.86 15.64 -15.61
CA ARG A 183 19.76 15.34 -14.70
C ARG A 183 19.89 16.16 -13.42
N PRO A 184 19.63 17.48 -13.49
CA PRO A 184 19.72 18.33 -12.32
C PRO A 184 18.73 17.89 -11.25
N VAL A 185 19.10 18.01 -9.97
CA VAL A 185 18.28 17.59 -8.84
C VAL A 185 17.71 18.78 -8.09
N LEU A 186 16.45 18.68 -7.66
CA LEU A 186 15.80 19.68 -6.81
C LEU A 186 16.34 19.59 -5.38
N ALA A 187 16.26 20.70 -4.64
CA ALA A 187 16.62 20.69 -3.22
C ALA A 187 15.68 19.78 -2.42
N PRO A 188 16.19 19.02 -1.43
CA PRO A 188 15.37 18.08 -0.66
C PRO A 188 14.10 18.70 -0.07
N ALA A 189 14.15 19.95 0.37
CA ALA A 189 13.01 20.64 0.96
C ALA A 189 11.86 20.95 -0.02
N GLU A 190 12.11 20.83 -1.32
CA GLU A 190 11.07 21.01 -2.34
C GLU A 190 10.23 19.73 -2.54
N LEU A 191 10.80 18.55 -2.22
CA LEU A 191 10.18 17.25 -2.42
C LEU A 191 9.72 16.59 -1.14
N PHE A 192 10.42 16.84 -0.05
CA PHE A 192 10.23 16.13 1.21
C PHE A 192 10.00 17.10 2.36
N LEU A 193 9.11 16.72 3.24
CA LEU A 193 8.84 17.46 4.47
C LEU A 193 10.04 17.36 5.43
N PRO A 194 10.68 18.50 5.81
CA PRO A 194 11.76 18.48 6.80
C PRO A 194 11.31 17.85 8.12
N PRO A 195 12.18 17.12 8.86
CA PRO A 195 11.82 16.43 10.10
C PRO A 195 11.16 17.32 11.15
N GLN A 196 11.59 18.58 11.26
CA GLN A 196 10.97 19.53 12.17
C GLN A 196 9.52 19.84 11.75
N GLN A 197 9.25 20.07 10.47
CA GLN A 197 7.90 20.34 9.99
C GLN A 197 6.99 19.12 10.13
N MET A 198 7.53 17.90 9.90
CA MET A 198 6.82 16.66 10.17
C MET A 198 6.43 16.55 11.65
N ARG A 199 7.35 16.87 12.57
CA ARG A 199 7.08 16.88 14.02
C ARG A 199 6.02 17.91 14.39
N GLU A 200 6.08 19.11 13.83
CA GLU A 200 5.08 20.16 14.02
C GLU A 200 3.70 19.73 13.49
N ALA A 201 3.64 19.07 12.34
CA ALA A 201 2.41 18.53 11.78
C ALA A 201 1.82 17.44 12.67
N LEU A 202 2.63 16.46 13.13
CA LEU A 202 2.21 15.40 14.06
C LEU A 202 1.69 15.95 15.39
N ASN A 203 2.27 17.07 15.87
CA ASN A 203 1.85 17.69 17.14
C ASN A 203 0.42 18.28 17.09
N ARG A 204 -0.15 18.46 15.91
CA ARG A 204 -1.54 18.95 15.73
C ARG A 204 -2.60 17.87 15.97
N TYR A 205 -2.17 16.60 16.04
CA TYR A 205 -3.06 15.45 16.12
C TYR A 205 -2.90 14.70 17.45
N PRO A 206 -3.96 14.08 17.95
CA PRO A 206 -3.84 13.12 19.05
C PRO A 206 -2.96 11.94 18.60
N ARG A 207 -2.07 11.50 19.52
CA ARG A 207 -1.14 10.43 19.20
C ARG A 207 -0.86 9.51 20.39
N ILE A 208 -0.53 8.29 20.08
CA ILE A 208 0.00 7.29 20.99
C ILE A 208 1.45 7.02 20.56
N GLU A 209 2.40 7.18 21.47
CA GLU A 209 3.79 6.85 21.22
C GLU A 209 4.09 5.47 21.80
N LEU A 210 4.48 4.53 20.95
CA LEU A 210 4.93 3.22 21.37
C LEU A 210 6.39 3.32 21.80
N VAL A 211 6.67 3.00 23.03
CA VAL A 211 8.02 3.08 23.60
C VAL A 211 8.51 1.69 24.01
N PRO A 212 9.81 1.40 23.89
CA PRO A 212 10.36 0.14 24.36
C PRO A 212 10.13 -0.05 25.88
N PRO A 213 10.05 -1.29 26.35
CA PRO A 213 9.93 -1.57 27.78
C PRO A 213 11.03 -0.87 28.60
N GLY A 214 10.64 -0.20 29.68
CA GLY A 214 11.57 0.51 30.56
C GLY A 214 12.05 1.89 30.08
N GLY A 215 11.57 2.37 28.93
CA GLY A 215 11.98 3.67 28.37
C GLY A 215 11.41 4.88 29.11
N ASP A 216 10.09 4.92 29.31
CA ASP A 216 9.39 6.03 29.97
C ASP A 216 8.55 5.50 31.15
N LYS A 217 8.78 6.07 32.35
CA LYS A 217 8.05 5.70 33.57
C LYS A 217 6.58 6.14 33.56
N SER A 218 6.22 7.09 32.70
CA SER A 218 4.83 7.54 32.49
C SER A 218 4.07 6.68 31.47
N ALA A 219 4.75 5.79 30.76
CA ALA A 219 4.13 4.94 29.77
C ALA A 219 3.22 3.88 30.40
N ILE A 220 2.10 3.63 29.75
CA ILE A 220 1.18 2.56 30.15
C ILE A 220 1.78 1.24 29.65
N ALA A 221 2.11 0.33 30.59
CA ALA A 221 2.57 -1.00 30.23
C ALA A 221 1.41 -1.84 29.69
N LEU A 222 1.55 -2.35 28.45
CA LEU A 222 0.53 -3.20 27.83
C LEU A 222 0.61 -4.66 28.28
N GLY A 223 1.59 -5.02 29.13
CA GLY A 223 1.80 -6.41 29.59
C GLY A 223 2.11 -7.38 28.44
N THR A 224 2.79 -6.88 27.39
CA THR A 224 3.19 -7.69 26.24
C THR A 224 4.52 -8.38 26.49
N GLN A 225 4.63 -9.63 26.07
CA GLN A 225 5.83 -10.45 26.10
C GLN A 225 6.01 -11.18 24.76
N ALA A 226 7.21 -11.68 24.49
CA ALA A 226 7.42 -12.55 23.34
C ALA A 226 6.58 -13.84 23.49
N ALA A 227 6.00 -14.30 22.40
CA ALA A 227 5.32 -15.60 22.40
C ALA A 227 6.29 -16.73 22.74
N PRO A 228 5.84 -17.81 23.40
CA PRO A 228 6.67 -18.97 23.63
C PRO A 228 7.01 -19.66 22.30
N SER A 229 8.24 -20.14 22.18
CA SER A 229 8.64 -21.00 21.06
C SER A 229 8.08 -22.41 21.28
N LEU A 230 7.23 -22.87 20.37
CA LEU A 230 6.54 -24.18 20.45
C LEU A 230 6.78 -24.96 19.15
N PRO A 231 8.02 -25.39 18.88
CA PRO A 231 8.36 -26.04 17.62
C PRO A 231 7.67 -27.40 17.47
N ILE A 232 7.26 -27.72 16.25
CA ILE A 232 6.80 -29.07 15.87
C ILE A 232 8.01 -29.89 15.45
N GLU A 233 8.50 -30.76 16.31
CA GLU A 233 9.71 -31.55 16.11
C GLU A 233 9.41 -32.87 15.38
N ARG A 234 9.47 -32.89 14.06
CA ARG A 234 9.12 -34.05 13.21
C ARG A 234 9.85 -35.35 13.54
N LYS A 235 11.00 -35.28 14.23
CA LYS A 235 11.80 -36.45 14.65
C LYS A 235 11.45 -36.96 16.05
N HIS A 236 10.56 -36.31 16.76
CA HIS A 236 10.14 -36.69 18.10
C HIS A 236 8.98 -37.70 18.04
N GLU A 237 8.87 -38.58 19.06
CA GLU A 237 7.77 -39.54 19.17
C GLU A 237 6.39 -38.90 19.22
N ASP A 238 6.28 -37.72 19.83
CA ASP A 238 5.13 -36.82 19.75
C ASP A 238 5.59 -35.42 19.26
N PRO A 239 5.50 -35.14 17.94
CA PRO A 239 6.00 -33.91 17.35
C PRO A 239 5.32 -32.64 17.87
N ALA A 240 4.07 -32.70 18.29
CA ALA A 240 3.29 -31.58 18.79
C ALA A 240 3.22 -31.52 20.33
N SER A 241 4.08 -32.26 21.04
CA SER A 241 4.03 -32.38 22.50
C SER A 241 4.13 -31.02 23.20
N ALA A 242 5.04 -30.13 22.75
CA ALA A 242 5.23 -28.80 23.32
C ALA A 242 3.95 -27.95 23.19
N LEU A 243 3.36 -27.88 21.99
CA LEU A 243 2.13 -27.15 21.74
C LEU A 243 0.95 -27.76 22.55
N ARG A 244 0.85 -29.08 22.57
CA ARG A 244 -0.22 -29.76 23.32
C ARG A 244 -0.12 -29.51 24.83
N GLN A 245 1.08 -29.58 25.40
CA GLN A 245 1.36 -29.28 26.79
C GLN A 245 1.01 -27.82 27.10
N PHE A 246 1.44 -26.91 26.24
CA PHE A 246 1.12 -25.48 26.39
C PHE A 246 -0.39 -25.23 26.37
N LEU A 247 -1.14 -25.77 25.38
CA LEU A 247 -2.60 -25.62 25.30
C LEU A 247 -3.35 -26.18 26.52
N ARG A 248 -2.79 -27.21 27.17
CA ARG A 248 -3.38 -27.78 28.40
C ARG A 248 -3.12 -26.93 29.65
N SER A 249 -1.92 -26.37 29.77
CA SER A 249 -1.48 -25.67 30.96
C SER A 249 -1.78 -24.15 30.92
N TYR A 250 -1.83 -23.55 29.71
CA TYR A 250 -2.04 -22.13 29.57
C TYR A 250 -3.52 -21.78 29.82
N PRO A 251 -3.81 -20.89 30.80
CA PRO A 251 -5.19 -20.61 31.19
C PRO A 251 -5.90 -19.64 30.25
N GLY A 252 -5.19 -19.05 29.29
CA GLY A 252 -5.71 -18.06 28.36
C GLY A 252 -6.12 -18.63 27.01
N ARG A 253 -6.25 -17.73 26.04
CA ARG A 253 -6.65 -18.03 24.66
C ARG A 253 -5.40 -18.07 23.76
N VAL A 254 -5.42 -18.95 22.77
CA VAL A 254 -4.30 -19.09 21.81
C VAL A 254 -4.82 -18.92 20.39
N LEU A 255 -4.22 -18.01 19.65
CA LEU A 255 -4.48 -17.77 18.24
C LEU A 255 -3.23 -18.11 17.43
N ILE A 256 -3.37 -18.96 16.43
CA ILE A 256 -2.32 -19.17 15.41
C ILE A 256 -2.56 -18.20 14.26
N ALA A 257 -1.54 -17.46 13.86
CA ALA A 257 -1.52 -16.59 12.70
C ALA A 257 -0.74 -17.28 11.57
N ALA A 258 -1.44 -17.64 10.50
CA ALA A 258 -0.86 -18.24 9.30
C ALA A 258 -0.57 -17.15 8.26
N ASP A 259 0.57 -17.22 7.59
CA ASP A 259 1.03 -16.20 6.64
C ASP A 259 0.12 -16.06 5.39
N SER A 260 -0.64 -17.10 5.06
CA SER A 260 -1.56 -17.10 3.90
C SER A 260 -2.71 -18.09 4.07
N PRO A 261 -3.78 -17.99 3.25
CA PRO A 261 -4.86 -18.97 3.26
C PRO A 261 -4.37 -20.41 3.01
N GLY A 262 -3.45 -20.61 2.06
CA GLY A 262 -2.89 -21.93 1.79
C GLY A 262 -2.07 -22.49 2.96
N ARG A 263 -1.33 -21.63 3.66
CA ARG A 263 -0.58 -22.02 4.87
C ARG A 263 -1.52 -22.37 6.01
N ARG A 264 -2.60 -21.62 6.18
CA ARG A 264 -3.64 -21.93 7.18
C ARG A 264 -4.21 -23.34 6.99
N GLU A 265 -4.62 -23.69 5.75
CA GLU A 265 -5.17 -25.03 5.47
C GLU A 265 -4.12 -26.13 5.75
N ALA A 266 -2.88 -25.92 5.31
CA ALA A 266 -1.79 -26.87 5.59
C ALA A 266 -1.53 -27.05 7.10
N LEU A 267 -1.64 -25.98 7.89
CA LEU A 267 -1.51 -26.05 9.35
C LEU A 267 -2.70 -26.77 9.99
N ILE A 268 -3.90 -26.53 9.52
CA ILE A 268 -5.11 -27.22 10.02
C ILE A 268 -4.97 -28.73 9.80
N ASP A 269 -4.55 -29.15 8.61
CA ASP A 269 -4.33 -30.58 8.28
C ASP A 269 -3.22 -31.19 9.15
N LEU A 270 -2.12 -30.47 9.33
CA LEU A 270 -1.01 -30.89 10.17
C LEU A 270 -1.46 -31.06 11.64
N LEU A 271 -2.15 -30.08 12.18
CA LEU A 271 -2.65 -30.06 13.56
C LEU A 271 -3.71 -31.15 13.78
N ALA A 272 -4.56 -31.40 12.79
CA ALA A 272 -5.57 -32.47 12.83
C ALA A 272 -4.92 -33.86 12.99
N GLY A 273 -3.75 -34.07 12.34
CA GLY A 273 -2.93 -35.29 12.53
C GLY A 273 -2.44 -35.50 13.97
N PHE A 274 -2.40 -34.45 14.76
CA PHE A 274 -2.05 -34.47 16.20
C PHE A 274 -3.27 -34.32 17.12
N GLU A 275 -4.49 -34.50 16.60
CA GLU A 275 -5.76 -34.33 17.32
C GLU A 275 -5.98 -32.90 17.88
N LEU A 276 -5.30 -31.90 17.30
CA LEU A 276 -5.48 -30.49 17.62
C LEU A 276 -6.37 -29.85 16.57
N ARG A 277 -7.48 -29.23 17.00
CA ARG A 277 -8.47 -28.65 16.09
C ARG A 277 -8.75 -27.19 16.48
N PRO A 278 -8.00 -26.22 15.93
CA PRO A 278 -8.31 -24.83 16.15
C PRO A 278 -9.62 -24.41 15.47
N LEU A 279 -10.36 -23.48 16.08
CA LEU A 279 -11.48 -22.81 15.41
C LEU A 279 -10.93 -21.89 14.34
N THR A 280 -11.39 -22.02 13.09
CA THR A 280 -11.05 -21.08 12.04
C THR A 280 -11.85 -19.79 12.22
N VAL A 281 -11.13 -18.66 12.28
CA VAL A 281 -11.72 -17.31 12.38
C VAL A 281 -11.22 -16.43 11.23
N GLY A 282 -12.10 -15.57 10.70
CA GLY A 282 -11.77 -14.73 9.54
C GLY A 282 -11.01 -13.45 9.90
N THR A 283 -11.24 -12.91 11.10
CA THR A 283 -10.68 -11.64 11.55
C THR A 283 -10.29 -11.69 13.03
N TRP A 284 -9.46 -10.74 13.45
CA TRP A 284 -9.18 -10.51 14.86
C TRP A 284 -10.46 -10.29 15.68
N GLN A 285 -11.40 -9.49 15.15
CA GLN A 285 -12.65 -9.21 15.84
C GLN A 285 -13.49 -10.47 16.03
N SER A 286 -13.60 -11.32 15.00
CA SER A 286 -14.31 -12.61 15.14
C SER A 286 -13.65 -13.55 16.15
N PHE A 287 -12.34 -13.47 16.34
CA PHE A 287 -11.68 -14.20 17.41
C PHE A 287 -12.02 -13.60 18.78
N VAL A 288 -11.94 -12.29 18.93
CA VAL A 288 -12.26 -11.60 20.20
C VAL A 288 -13.69 -11.90 20.64
N ASP A 289 -14.64 -11.84 19.72
CA ASP A 289 -16.07 -12.07 19.96
C ASP A 289 -16.41 -13.55 20.20
N SER A 290 -15.52 -14.48 19.86
CA SER A 290 -15.73 -15.91 20.09
C SER A 290 -15.28 -16.32 21.50
N ASP A 291 -15.81 -17.46 22.00
CA ASP A 291 -15.35 -18.11 23.24
C ASP A 291 -14.21 -19.12 22.99
N ALA A 292 -13.66 -19.15 21.78
CA ALA A 292 -12.66 -20.13 21.40
C ALA A 292 -11.38 -19.97 22.20
N ARG A 293 -10.94 -21.05 22.86
CA ARG A 293 -9.66 -21.09 23.57
C ARG A 293 -8.47 -21.30 22.61
N PHE A 294 -8.70 -21.95 21.48
CA PHE A 294 -7.71 -22.25 20.46
C PHE A 294 -8.28 -21.98 19.08
N ALA A 295 -7.68 -21.04 18.35
CA ALA A 295 -8.14 -20.62 17.04
C ALA A 295 -6.99 -20.44 16.06
N ILE A 296 -7.33 -20.34 14.77
CA ILE A 296 -6.39 -20.04 13.67
C ILE A 296 -7.01 -19.02 12.73
N THR A 297 -6.19 -18.07 12.26
CA THR A 297 -6.56 -17.06 11.28
C THR A 297 -5.49 -16.87 10.24
N VAL A 298 -5.74 -16.04 9.23
CA VAL A 298 -4.73 -15.57 8.28
C VAL A 298 -4.27 -14.19 8.71
N ALA A 299 -3.02 -14.07 9.10
CA ALA A 299 -2.32 -12.83 9.38
C ALA A 299 -0.82 -13.12 9.32
N ALA A 300 -0.03 -12.16 8.91
CA ALA A 300 1.42 -12.30 8.79
C ALA A 300 2.17 -11.31 9.72
N PRO A 301 2.01 -11.41 11.05
CA PRO A 301 2.85 -10.65 11.96
C PRO A 301 4.28 -11.18 11.92
N ASP A 302 5.28 -10.29 12.06
CA ASP A 302 6.68 -10.68 12.05
C ASP A 302 7.02 -11.63 13.20
N ASP A 303 6.46 -11.37 14.39
CA ASP A 303 6.65 -12.17 15.60
C ASP A 303 5.33 -12.46 16.31
N GLY A 304 5.30 -13.56 17.07
CA GLY A 304 4.22 -13.85 18.00
C GLY A 304 4.29 -12.97 19.26
N LEU A 305 3.18 -12.84 19.94
CA LEU A 305 3.10 -12.07 21.19
C LEU A 305 2.27 -12.81 22.25
N ALA A 306 2.57 -12.54 23.51
CA ALA A 306 1.75 -12.92 24.64
C ALA A 306 1.27 -11.67 25.40
N LEU A 307 0.01 -11.66 25.82
CA LEU A 307 -0.60 -10.65 26.67
C LEU A 307 -0.92 -11.25 28.02
N ASP A 308 -0.66 -10.50 29.09
CA ASP A 308 -0.98 -10.93 30.45
C ASP A 308 -2.44 -10.66 30.83
N ASP A 309 -3.01 -9.57 30.30
CA ASP A 309 -4.41 -9.21 30.51
C ASP A 309 -4.99 -8.54 29.23
N PRO A 310 -5.96 -9.14 28.56
CA PRO A 310 -6.45 -10.52 28.79
C PRO A 310 -5.36 -11.57 28.50
N LYS A 311 -5.39 -12.71 29.18
CA LYS A 311 -4.44 -13.81 28.91
C LYS A 311 -4.64 -14.35 27.50
N LEU A 312 -3.76 -13.97 26.61
CA LEU A 312 -3.82 -14.30 25.19
C LEU A 312 -2.41 -14.54 24.64
N VAL A 313 -2.29 -15.52 23.77
CA VAL A 313 -1.04 -15.72 22.99
C VAL A 313 -1.38 -15.80 21.51
N VAL A 314 -0.64 -15.04 20.70
CA VAL A 314 -0.61 -15.18 19.25
C VAL A 314 0.69 -15.89 18.88
N LEU A 315 0.56 -17.05 18.26
CA LEU A 315 1.68 -17.85 17.73
C LEU A 315 1.80 -17.61 16.23
N THR A 316 3.01 -17.47 15.72
CA THR A 316 3.31 -17.41 14.28
C THR A 316 3.84 -18.76 13.78
N GLU A 317 3.93 -18.92 12.48
CA GLU A 317 4.50 -20.13 11.86
C GLU A 317 6.03 -20.23 12.00
N ARG A 318 6.69 -19.17 12.46
CA ARG A 318 8.15 -19.04 12.57
C ARG A 318 8.66 -19.49 13.91
#